data_08c84129aa3d0b91b8d97e7c71fdcba0
#
_entry.id   08c84129aa3d0b91b8d97e7c71fdcba0
#
_cell.length_a   1.000
_cell.length_b   1.000
_cell.length_c   1.000
_cell.angle_alpha   90.00
_cell.angle_beta   90.00
_cell.angle_gamma   90.00
#
_symmetry.space_group_name_H-M   'P 1'
#
loop_
_entity.id
_entity.type
_entity.pdbx_description
1 polymer ?
#
loop_
_entity_poly.entity_id
_entity_poly.type
_entity_poly.pdbx_seq_one_letter_code
_entity_poly.pdbx_strand_id
1 'polypeptide(L)'
;MSNELEFIVYSTPAEDIRVDAAVKDETVWLTQKGMAELFGVGIPAVSKHLKNIFEEGELQESVVVSNLEITTQHGAMPGKTQQQKTKFYNLDAIISVGYRVNSRRATQFRIWATSVLKEYMLKGFALDDDRLKQGKTLFGKDYFRELLERVRSIRASERRIWQQITDIFQECSIDYDKDSQITRDFYAMVQNKFHYAITGQTGAEIVYTHADHTKQHMGLMTWKNAPNGRVLKSDASVAKNYLPEKQIKQLERT
;
A
#
# COMPACT_ATOMS: atom_id res chain seq x y z
N MET A 1 -5.29 -9.11 -26.54
CA MET A 1 -4.21 -10.10 -26.61
C MET A 1 -3.72 -10.29 -25.18
N SER A 2 -3.98 -11.45 -24.56
CA SER A 2 -3.40 -11.78 -23.26
C SER A 2 -1.92 -12.09 -23.51
N ASN A 3 -1.00 -11.26 -22.97
CA ASN A 3 0.40 -11.61 -22.94
C ASN A 3 0.57 -12.72 -21.90
N GLU A 4 0.83 -13.95 -22.33
CA GLU A 4 1.38 -14.97 -21.47
C GLU A 4 2.81 -14.58 -21.13
N LEU A 5 3.07 -14.35 -19.85
CA LEU A 5 4.39 -14.02 -19.33
C LEU A 5 4.80 -15.12 -18.36
N GLU A 6 6.04 -15.57 -18.47
CA GLU A 6 6.64 -16.39 -17.43
C GLU A 6 6.75 -15.54 -16.16
N PHE A 7 6.08 -15.96 -15.09
CA PHE A 7 6.00 -15.22 -13.85
C PHE A 7 6.68 -15.96 -12.70
N ILE A 8 7.57 -15.27 -11.99
CA ILE A 8 8.16 -15.78 -10.74
C ILE A 8 7.16 -15.54 -9.63
N VAL A 9 6.57 -16.61 -9.11
CA VAL A 9 5.59 -16.49 -8.02
C VAL A 9 6.28 -16.29 -6.69
N TYR A 10 7.34 -17.04 -6.43
CA TYR A 10 8.18 -16.88 -5.24
C TYR A 10 9.55 -17.54 -5.47
N SER A 11 10.54 -17.04 -4.74
CA SER A 11 11.90 -17.58 -4.76
C SER A 11 12.19 -18.33 -3.48
N THR A 12 12.93 -19.44 -3.60
CA THR A 12 13.51 -20.17 -2.46
C THR A 12 15.03 -20.18 -2.58
N PRO A 13 15.79 -20.48 -1.51
CA PRO A 13 17.24 -20.60 -1.62
C PRO A 13 17.70 -21.69 -2.61
N ALA A 14 16.84 -22.62 -2.98
CA ALA A 14 17.15 -23.74 -3.88
C ALA A 14 16.75 -23.47 -5.33
N GLU A 15 15.64 -22.77 -5.57
CA GLU A 15 15.12 -22.50 -6.93
C GLU A 15 14.11 -21.34 -6.95
N ASP A 16 14.02 -20.66 -8.09
CA ASP A 16 12.91 -19.75 -8.42
C ASP A 16 11.77 -20.55 -9.00
N ILE A 17 10.59 -20.43 -8.41
CA ILE A 17 9.39 -21.11 -8.91
C ILE A 17 8.74 -20.21 -9.96
N ARG A 18 8.79 -20.64 -11.20
CA ARG A 18 8.26 -19.97 -12.38
C ARG A 18 7.05 -20.70 -12.92
N VAL A 19 6.05 -19.95 -13.35
CA VAL A 19 4.85 -20.49 -14.01
C VAL A 19 4.41 -19.56 -15.12
N ASP A 20 3.80 -20.12 -16.15
CA ASP A 20 3.13 -19.35 -17.20
C ASP A 20 1.85 -18.74 -16.63
N ALA A 21 1.82 -17.42 -16.54
CA ALA A 21 0.72 -16.68 -15.98
C ALA A 21 0.19 -15.63 -16.97
N ALA A 22 -1.09 -15.40 -16.96
CA ALA A 22 -1.68 -14.26 -17.61
C ALA A 22 -1.71 -13.07 -16.64
N VAL A 23 -1.34 -11.89 -17.12
CA VAL A 23 -1.40 -10.64 -16.36
C VAL A 23 -2.56 -9.82 -16.90
N LYS A 24 -3.53 -9.52 -16.04
CA LYS A 24 -4.70 -8.71 -16.36
C LYS A 24 -5.20 -8.01 -15.10
N ASP A 25 -5.68 -6.77 -15.24
CA ASP A 25 -6.27 -5.98 -14.15
C ASP A 25 -5.34 -5.86 -12.91
N GLU A 26 -4.05 -5.67 -13.16
CA GLU A 26 -2.99 -5.53 -12.12
C GLU A 26 -2.85 -6.76 -11.20
N THR A 27 -3.30 -7.92 -11.64
CA THR A 27 -3.17 -9.18 -10.91
C THR A 27 -2.71 -10.32 -11.82
N VAL A 28 -2.32 -11.40 -11.19
CA VAL A 28 -1.83 -12.62 -11.84
C VAL A 28 -2.96 -13.64 -11.93
N TRP A 29 -3.09 -14.26 -13.08
CA TRP A 29 -4.10 -15.26 -13.37
C TRP A 29 -3.44 -16.56 -13.80
N LEU A 30 -3.81 -17.66 -13.16
CA LEU A 30 -3.37 -19.01 -13.50
C LEU A 30 -4.54 -19.91 -13.89
N THR A 31 -4.25 -20.88 -14.75
CA THR A 31 -5.14 -22.01 -14.99
C THR A 31 -5.02 -23.03 -13.86
N GLN A 32 -5.95 -23.99 -13.76
CA GLN A 32 -5.79 -25.14 -12.84
C GLN A 32 -4.50 -25.92 -13.13
N LYS A 33 -4.11 -26.02 -14.40
CA LYS A 33 -2.84 -26.64 -14.79
C LYS A 33 -1.66 -25.87 -14.25
N GLY A 34 -1.62 -24.54 -14.41
CA GLY A 34 -0.56 -23.69 -13.86
C GLY A 34 -0.47 -23.79 -12.33
N MET A 35 -1.61 -23.82 -11.63
CA MET A 35 -1.60 -24.05 -10.17
C MET A 35 -1.12 -25.46 -9.80
N ALA A 36 -1.44 -26.49 -10.58
CA ALA A 36 -0.95 -27.84 -10.36
C ALA A 36 0.58 -27.92 -10.51
N GLU A 37 1.14 -27.27 -11.51
CA GLU A 37 2.59 -27.12 -11.74
C GLU A 37 3.25 -26.32 -10.61
N LEU A 38 2.66 -25.17 -10.23
CA LEU A 38 3.14 -24.32 -9.15
C LEU A 38 3.29 -25.10 -7.84
N PHE A 39 2.26 -25.82 -7.46
CA PHE A 39 2.24 -26.52 -6.18
C PHE A 39 2.70 -27.98 -6.24
N GLY A 40 3.06 -28.49 -7.41
CA GLY A 40 3.56 -29.85 -7.60
C GLY A 40 2.53 -30.91 -7.26
N VAL A 41 1.28 -30.73 -7.71
CA VAL A 41 0.15 -31.65 -7.49
C VAL A 41 -0.61 -31.93 -8.79
N GLY A 42 -1.54 -32.88 -8.77
CA GLY A 42 -2.40 -33.13 -9.94
C GLY A 42 -3.54 -32.12 -10.06
N ILE A 43 -3.99 -31.84 -11.28
CA ILE A 43 -5.15 -30.99 -11.58
C ILE A 43 -6.41 -31.40 -10.77
N PRO A 44 -6.73 -32.70 -10.57
CA PRO A 44 -7.88 -33.08 -9.75
C PRO A 44 -7.82 -32.60 -8.31
N ALA A 45 -6.62 -32.52 -7.72
CA ALA A 45 -6.44 -32.00 -6.37
C ALA A 45 -6.74 -30.49 -6.32
N VAL A 46 -6.23 -29.71 -7.28
CA VAL A 46 -6.53 -28.28 -7.42
C VAL A 46 -8.04 -28.06 -7.59
N SER A 47 -8.67 -28.81 -8.49
CA SER A 47 -10.12 -28.72 -8.74
C SER A 47 -10.94 -28.99 -7.47
N LYS A 48 -10.55 -30.01 -6.68
CA LYS A 48 -11.21 -30.33 -5.41
C LYS A 48 -11.07 -29.18 -4.40
N HIS A 49 -9.88 -28.58 -4.27
CA HIS A 49 -9.67 -27.47 -3.36
C HIS A 49 -10.45 -26.22 -3.78
N LEU A 50 -10.47 -25.88 -5.07
CA LEU A 50 -11.26 -24.76 -5.58
C LEU A 50 -12.76 -24.97 -5.30
N LYS A 51 -13.27 -26.18 -5.55
CA LYS A 51 -14.67 -26.51 -5.23
C LYS A 51 -14.98 -26.25 -3.75
N ASN A 52 -14.15 -26.75 -2.84
CA ASN A 52 -14.33 -26.54 -1.40
C ASN A 52 -14.27 -25.06 -1.00
N ILE A 53 -13.33 -24.28 -1.59
CA ILE A 53 -13.20 -22.84 -1.34
C ILE A 53 -14.51 -22.10 -1.68
N PHE A 54 -15.13 -22.45 -2.81
CA PHE A 54 -16.38 -21.84 -3.24
C PHE A 54 -17.57 -22.31 -2.42
N GLU A 55 -17.66 -23.61 -2.11
CA GLU A 55 -18.74 -24.20 -1.29
C GLU A 55 -18.73 -23.68 0.16
N GLU A 56 -17.54 -23.46 0.72
CA GLU A 56 -17.36 -22.89 2.07
C GLU A 56 -17.56 -21.36 2.11
N GLY A 57 -17.69 -20.71 0.94
CA GLY A 57 -17.90 -19.26 0.85
C GLY A 57 -16.66 -18.42 1.16
N GLU A 58 -15.46 -19.03 1.18
CA GLU A 58 -14.19 -18.30 1.38
C GLU A 58 -13.96 -17.28 0.25
N LEU A 59 -14.24 -17.70 -1.00
CA LEU A 59 -14.19 -16.83 -2.18
C LEU A 59 -15.45 -16.98 -3.03
N GLN A 60 -15.83 -15.90 -3.70
CA GLN A 60 -16.92 -15.91 -4.68
C GLN A 60 -16.38 -16.23 -6.09
N GLU A 61 -16.85 -17.34 -6.70
CA GLU A 61 -16.38 -17.76 -8.03
C GLU A 61 -16.50 -16.66 -9.08
N SER A 62 -17.59 -15.87 -9.07
CA SER A 62 -17.81 -14.77 -10.01
C SER A 62 -16.76 -13.65 -9.94
N VAL A 63 -16.05 -13.51 -8.83
CA VAL A 63 -15.01 -12.47 -8.62
C VAL A 63 -13.63 -12.98 -8.99
N VAL A 64 -13.34 -14.25 -8.68
CA VAL A 64 -11.98 -14.80 -8.78
C VAL A 64 -11.75 -15.65 -10.02
N VAL A 65 -12.78 -15.91 -10.84
CA VAL A 65 -12.68 -16.71 -12.07
C VAL A 65 -12.99 -15.85 -13.29
N SER A 66 -12.12 -15.91 -14.29
CA SER A 66 -12.31 -15.28 -15.59
C SER A 66 -12.13 -16.29 -16.72
N ASN A 67 -12.98 -16.21 -17.75
CA ASN A 67 -12.81 -16.99 -18.97
C ASN A 67 -12.00 -16.16 -19.98
N LEU A 68 -10.75 -16.56 -20.22
CA LEU A 68 -9.91 -15.93 -21.21
C LEU A 68 -9.81 -16.81 -22.46
N GLU A 69 -9.75 -16.16 -23.62
CA GLU A 69 -9.52 -16.85 -24.90
C GLU A 69 -8.00 -16.97 -25.11
N ILE A 70 -7.52 -18.21 -25.12
CA ILE A 70 -6.12 -18.52 -25.46
C ILE A 70 -6.06 -19.03 -26.89
N THR A 71 -5.07 -18.54 -27.63
CA THR A 71 -4.77 -19.03 -28.98
C THR A 71 -3.71 -20.11 -28.85
N THR A 72 -4.09 -21.35 -29.09
CA THR A 72 -3.18 -22.51 -29.10
C THR A 72 -2.96 -23.01 -30.54
N GLN A 73 -1.81 -23.66 -30.79
CA GLN A 73 -1.61 -24.32 -32.08
C GLN A 73 -2.57 -25.50 -32.22
N HIS A 74 -3.18 -25.64 -33.40
CA HIS A 74 -4.10 -26.74 -33.68
C HIS A 74 -3.32 -28.05 -33.80
N GLY A 75 -3.57 -29.00 -32.89
CA GLY A 75 -2.78 -30.25 -32.80
C GLY A 75 -2.76 -31.14 -34.04
N ALA A 76 -3.78 -31.02 -34.92
CA ALA A 76 -3.90 -31.83 -36.14
C ALA A 76 -3.52 -31.10 -37.44
N MET A 77 -3.31 -29.78 -37.40
CA MET A 77 -2.99 -28.97 -38.59
C MET A 77 -1.81 -28.01 -38.31
N PRO A 78 -0.58 -28.35 -38.70
CA PRO A 78 0.57 -27.46 -38.54
C PRO A 78 0.30 -26.08 -39.18
N GLY A 79 0.54 -24.99 -38.41
CA GLY A 79 0.36 -23.62 -38.86
C GLY A 79 -1.03 -23.03 -38.68
N LYS A 80 -2.02 -23.80 -38.17
CA LYS A 80 -3.31 -23.24 -37.78
C LYS A 80 -3.40 -23.06 -36.26
N THR A 81 -4.00 -21.97 -35.85
CA THR A 81 -4.27 -21.66 -34.44
C THR A 81 -5.73 -21.91 -34.09
N GLN A 82 -5.99 -22.40 -32.89
CA GLN A 82 -7.32 -22.60 -32.34
C GLN A 82 -7.51 -21.69 -31.16
N GLN A 83 -8.63 -20.98 -31.09
CA GLN A 83 -9.03 -20.22 -29.91
C GLN A 83 -9.82 -21.13 -28.98
N GLN A 84 -9.37 -21.21 -27.73
CA GLN A 84 -10.04 -22.00 -26.69
C GLN A 84 -10.35 -21.09 -25.50
N LYS A 85 -11.60 -21.13 -25.05
CA LYS A 85 -11.98 -20.49 -23.78
C LYS A 85 -11.49 -21.32 -22.63
N THR A 86 -10.63 -20.75 -21.80
CA THR A 86 -10.03 -21.42 -20.64
C THR A 86 -10.32 -20.63 -19.39
N LYS A 87 -10.68 -21.35 -18.31
CA LYS A 87 -10.88 -20.74 -16.99
C LYS A 87 -9.54 -20.38 -16.36
N PHE A 88 -9.40 -19.11 -15.96
CA PHE A 88 -8.30 -18.58 -15.19
C PHE A 88 -8.78 -18.15 -13.81
N TYR A 89 -7.91 -18.26 -12.85
CA TYR A 89 -8.14 -17.97 -11.44
C TYR A 89 -7.16 -16.88 -11.01
N ASN A 90 -7.65 -15.86 -10.29
CA ASN A 90 -6.83 -14.72 -9.85
C ASN A 90 -5.90 -15.10 -8.69
N LEU A 91 -5.11 -14.13 -8.24
CA LEU A 91 -4.13 -14.30 -7.16
C LEU A 91 -4.77 -14.77 -5.85
N ASP A 92 -5.99 -14.32 -5.51
CA ASP A 92 -6.68 -14.73 -4.29
C ASP A 92 -6.97 -16.25 -4.29
N ALA A 93 -7.48 -16.75 -5.42
CA ALA A 93 -7.73 -18.19 -5.57
C ALA A 93 -6.42 -19.01 -5.55
N ILE A 94 -5.34 -18.48 -6.15
CA ILE A 94 -4.02 -19.13 -6.12
C ILE A 94 -3.51 -19.26 -4.69
N ILE A 95 -3.61 -18.19 -3.90
CA ILE A 95 -3.17 -18.15 -2.51
C ILE A 95 -3.99 -19.14 -1.68
N SER A 96 -5.33 -19.10 -1.78
CA SER A 96 -6.22 -20.00 -1.04
C SER A 96 -5.97 -21.48 -1.33
N VAL A 97 -5.72 -21.83 -2.60
CA VAL A 97 -5.32 -23.20 -2.98
C VAL A 97 -3.97 -23.56 -2.36
N GLY A 98 -2.99 -22.65 -2.39
CA GLY A 98 -1.65 -22.87 -1.83
C GLY A 98 -1.65 -23.15 -0.32
N TYR A 99 -2.58 -22.57 0.42
CA TYR A 99 -2.75 -22.86 1.85
C TYR A 99 -3.41 -24.24 2.11
N ARG A 100 -4.22 -24.75 1.19
CA ARG A 100 -4.97 -26.01 1.36
C ARG A 100 -4.27 -27.24 0.80
N VAL A 101 -3.41 -27.07 -0.21
CA VAL A 101 -2.68 -28.17 -0.85
C VAL A 101 -1.61 -28.73 0.08
N ASN A 102 -1.54 -30.08 0.15
CA ASN A 102 -0.49 -30.78 0.90
C ASN A 102 0.60 -31.28 -0.06
N SER A 103 1.65 -30.48 -0.25
CA SER A 103 2.83 -30.84 -1.03
C SER A 103 4.07 -30.12 -0.51
N ARG A 104 5.26 -30.58 -0.91
CA ARG A 104 6.52 -29.93 -0.57
C ARG A 104 6.57 -28.48 -1.09
N ARG A 105 6.15 -28.24 -2.34
CA ARG A 105 6.12 -26.90 -2.94
C ARG A 105 5.11 -25.99 -2.24
N ALA A 106 3.92 -26.49 -1.92
CA ALA A 106 2.93 -25.72 -1.16
C ALA A 106 3.44 -25.39 0.27
N THR A 107 4.21 -26.28 0.89
CA THR A 107 4.85 -26.00 2.18
C THR A 107 5.89 -24.87 2.05
N GLN A 108 6.72 -24.90 1.01
CA GLN A 108 7.69 -23.83 0.74
C GLN A 108 6.99 -22.49 0.47
N PHE A 109 5.90 -22.51 -0.30
CA PHE A 109 5.06 -21.33 -0.52
C PHE A 109 4.53 -20.76 0.80
N ARG A 110 3.98 -21.60 1.69
CA ARG A 110 3.49 -21.14 3.00
C ARG A 110 4.60 -20.57 3.89
N ILE A 111 5.79 -21.16 3.88
CA ILE A 111 6.95 -20.64 4.62
C ILE A 111 7.31 -19.24 4.11
N TRP A 112 7.41 -19.07 2.79
CA TRP A 112 7.68 -17.78 2.17
C TRP A 112 6.57 -16.75 2.49
N ALA A 113 5.31 -17.08 2.27
CA ALA A 113 4.18 -16.18 2.53
C ALA A 113 4.11 -15.78 4.02
N THR A 114 4.36 -16.73 4.92
CA THR A 114 4.43 -16.45 6.37
C THR A 114 5.60 -15.53 6.72
N SER A 115 6.76 -15.66 6.05
CA SER A 115 7.89 -14.77 6.30
C SER A 115 7.59 -13.33 5.90
N VAL A 116 6.96 -13.12 4.74
CA VAL A 116 6.52 -11.80 4.25
C VAL A 116 5.47 -11.20 5.20
N LEU A 117 4.47 -11.98 5.58
CA LEU A 117 3.43 -11.52 6.52
C LEU A 117 4.03 -11.17 7.88
N LYS A 118 4.94 -11.99 8.41
CA LYS A 118 5.63 -11.72 9.67
C LYS A 118 6.47 -10.45 9.61
N GLU A 119 7.18 -10.23 8.50
CA GLU A 119 7.94 -9.00 8.31
C GLU A 119 7.03 -7.78 8.32
N TYR A 120 5.93 -7.83 7.57
CA TYR A 120 4.93 -6.76 7.53
C TYR A 120 4.31 -6.50 8.92
N MET A 121 3.95 -7.53 9.66
CA MET A 121 3.36 -7.40 11.01
C MET A 121 4.32 -6.78 12.03
N LEU A 122 5.61 -7.11 11.94
CA LEU A 122 6.63 -6.62 12.86
C LEU A 122 7.13 -5.21 12.50
N LYS A 123 7.36 -4.95 11.22
CA LYS A 123 7.99 -3.72 10.74
C LYS A 123 6.98 -2.69 10.19
N GLY A 124 5.78 -3.13 9.80
CA GLY A 124 4.78 -2.32 9.10
C GLY A 124 5.03 -2.17 7.59
N PHE A 125 6.03 -2.87 7.05
CA PHE A 125 6.33 -2.96 5.61
C PHE A 125 7.04 -4.28 5.30
N ALA A 126 6.93 -4.72 4.03
CA ALA A 126 7.74 -5.77 3.44
C ALA A 126 8.10 -5.31 2.01
N LEU A 127 9.38 -5.39 1.63
CA LEU A 127 9.90 -4.90 0.36
C LEU A 127 10.68 -6.01 -0.35
N ASP A 128 10.49 -6.09 -1.66
CA ASP A 128 11.34 -6.86 -2.56
C ASP A 128 12.41 -5.93 -3.15
N ASP A 129 13.52 -5.79 -2.42
CA ASP A 129 14.60 -4.88 -2.75
C ASP A 129 15.18 -5.14 -4.14
N ASP A 130 15.37 -6.41 -4.50
CA ASP A 130 15.99 -6.78 -5.76
C ASP A 130 15.08 -6.44 -6.95
N ARG A 131 13.80 -6.66 -6.81
CA ARG A 131 12.80 -6.30 -7.81
C ARG A 131 12.68 -4.78 -7.96
N LEU A 132 12.69 -4.04 -6.87
CA LEU A 132 12.65 -2.58 -6.89
C LEU A 132 13.91 -1.97 -7.53
N LYS A 133 15.11 -2.52 -7.25
CA LYS A 133 16.36 -2.06 -7.84
C LYS A 133 16.46 -2.36 -9.35
N GLN A 134 15.88 -3.46 -9.81
CA GLN A 134 15.93 -3.86 -11.22
C GLN A 134 15.04 -3.01 -12.14
N GLY A 135 14.15 -2.18 -11.60
CA GLY A 135 13.23 -1.34 -12.37
C GLY A 135 12.28 -2.13 -13.29
N LYS A 136 12.09 -3.43 -13.04
CA LYS A 136 11.19 -4.27 -13.83
C LYS A 136 9.74 -3.91 -13.50
N THR A 137 9.05 -3.37 -14.48
CA THR A 137 7.63 -3.05 -14.40
C THR A 137 6.81 -4.30 -14.70
N LEU A 138 6.25 -4.96 -13.68
CA LEU A 138 5.42 -6.14 -13.88
C LEU A 138 4.08 -5.84 -14.55
N PHE A 139 3.53 -4.67 -14.31
CA PHE A 139 2.24 -4.24 -14.86
C PHE A 139 2.33 -2.92 -15.63
N GLY A 140 3.52 -2.57 -16.17
CA GLY A 140 3.76 -1.29 -16.83
C GLY A 140 3.79 -0.09 -15.88
N LYS A 141 3.74 -0.32 -14.55
CA LYS A 141 3.79 0.73 -13.53
C LYS A 141 5.15 0.75 -12.83
N ASP A 142 5.65 1.94 -12.59
CA ASP A 142 6.88 2.17 -11.82
C ASP A 142 6.57 2.18 -10.31
N TYR A 143 6.57 0.98 -9.71
CA TYR A 143 6.34 0.82 -8.26
C TYR A 143 7.43 1.45 -7.39
N PHE A 144 8.65 1.63 -7.90
CA PHE A 144 9.70 2.35 -7.20
C PHE A 144 9.32 3.82 -6.98
N ARG A 145 8.70 4.43 -7.99
CA ARG A 145 8.19 5.81 -7.88
C ARG A 145 7.07 5.91 -6.84
N GLU A 146 6.14 4.97 -6.83
CA GLU A 146 5.08 4.89 -5.81
C GLU A 146 5.68 4.75 -4.40
N LEU A 147 6.68 3.87 -4.23
CA LEU A 147 7.39 3.71 -2.97
C LEU A 147 8.05 5.00 -2.52
N LEU A 148 8.74 5.72 -3.42
CA LEU A 148 9.36 7.01 -3.11
C LEU A 148 8.33 8.04 -2.64
N GLU A 149 7.15 8.10 -3.27
CA GLU A 149 6.08 9.01 -2.84
C GLU A 149 5.55 8.64 -1.44
N ARG A 150 5.37 7.35 -1.15
CA ARG A 150 4.99 6.87 0.19
C ARG A 150 6.06 7.21 1.24
N VAL A 151 7.33 6.97 0.95
CA VAL A 151 8.44 7.29 1.87
C VAL A 151 8.51 8.80 2.12
N ARG A 152 8.36 9.63 1.07
CA ARG A 152 8.29 11.10 1.22
C ARG A 152 7.13 11.52 2.10
N SER A 153 5.95 10.95 1.89
CA SER A 153 4.76 11.23 2.72
C SER A 153 4.97 10.83 4.19
N ILE A 154 5.59 9.67 4.46
CA ILE A 154 5.91 9.22 5.83
C ILE A 154 6.93 10.16 6.48
N ARG A 155 7.98 10.55 5.75
CA ARG A 155 9.02 11.50 6.26
C ARG A 155 8.46 12.89 6.50
N ALA A 156 7.55 13.34 5.64
CA ALA A 156 6.88 14.62 5.73
C ALA A 156 5.74 14.64 6.76
N SER A 157 5.48 13.53 7.48
CA SER A 157 4.48 13.56 8.53
C SER A 157 4.91 14.55 9.62
N GLU A 158 4.03 15.50 9.94
CA GLU A 158 4.24 16.54 10.96
C GLU A 158 4.85 15.96 12.25
N ARG A 159 4.34 14.81 12.71
CA ARG A 159 4.86 14.13 13.91
C ARG A 159 6.33 13.73 13.80
N ARG A 160 6.79 13.26 12.63
CA ARG A 160 8.19 12.84 12.42
C ARG A 160 9.13 14.04 12.36
N ILE A 161 8.72 15.11 11.72
CA ILE A 161 9.49 16.36 11.66
C ILE A 161 9.64 16.93 13.08
N TRP A 162 8.55 16.99 13.85
CA TRP A 162 8.59 17.46 15.24
C TRP A 162 9.49 16.58 16.10
N GLN A 163 9.47 15.28 15.94
CA GLN A 163 10.34 14.38 16.66
C GLN A 163 11.81 14.66 16.33
N GLN A 164 12.18 14.79 15.06
CA GLN A 164 13.54 15.11 14.66
C GLN A 164 14.01 16.48 15.18
N ILE A 165 13.15 17.49 15.13
CA ILE A 165 13.47 18.81 15.69
C ILE A 165 13.68 18.72 17.21
N THR A 166 12.86 17.94 17.91
CA THR A 166 12.99 17.70 19.35
C THR A 166 14.31 17.01 19.67
N ASP A 167 14.63 15.94 18.94
CA ASP A 167 15.87 15.18 19.14
C ASP A 167 17.10 16.06 18.91
N ILE A 168 17.14 16.84 17.83
CA ILE A 168 18.25 17.77 17.54
C ILE A 168 18.36 18.84 18.63
N PHE A 169 17.24 19.44 19.05
CA PHE A 169 17.24 20.47 20.07
C PHE A 169 17.73 19.92 21.42
N GLN A 170 17.31 18.70 21.76
CA GLN A 170 17.76 18.01 22.97
C GLN A 170 19.26 17.68 22.92
N GLU A 171 19.77 17.18 21.80
CA GLU A 171 21.19 16.86 21.61
C GLU A 171 22.09 18.10 21.62
N CYS A 172 21.59 19.23 21.12
CA CYS A 172 22.33 20.49 21.08
C CYS A 172 22.23 21.31 22.36
N SER A 173 21.38 20.93 23.33
CA SER A 173 21.15 21.67 24.57
C SER A 173 21.74 20.91 25.76
N ILE A 174 22.71 21.53 26.45
CA ILE A 174 23.38 20.93 27.63
C ILE A 174 22.40 20.82 28.81
N ASP A 175 21.45 21.75 28.90
CA ASP A 175 20.49 21.93 29.98
C ASP A 175 19.04 21.78 29.50
N TYR A 176 18.79 20.81 28.61
CA TYR A 176 17.47 20.57 28.08
C TYR A 176 16.44 20.25 29.16
N ASP A 177 15.43 21.11 29.29
CA ASP A 177 14.24 20.87 30.09
C ASP A 177 12.99 21.09 29.22
N LYS A 178 12.22 20.03 29.01
CA LYS A 178 10.99 20.04 28.17
C LYS A 178 9.93 21.04 28.65
N ASP A 179 9.93 21.35 29.96
CA ASP A 179 8.94 22.20 30.60
C ASP A 179 9.43 23.65 30.78
N SER A 180 10.66 23.95 30.38
CA SER A 180 11.22 25.29 30.47
C SER A 180 10.54 26.27 29.50
N GLN A 181 10.55 27.58 29.82
CA GLN A 181 10.03 28.61 28.96
C GLN A 181 10.80 28.68 27.63
N ILE A 182 12.13 28.50 27.67
CA ILE A 182 13.01 28.51 26.49
C ILE A 182 12.58 27.43 25.51
N THR A 183 12.31 26.23 25.98
CA THR A 183 11.84 25.10 25.14
C THR A 183 10.48 25.38 24.51
N ARG A 184 9.55 25.96 25.27
CA ARG A 184 8.24 26.36 24.74
C ARG A 184 8.35 27.43 23.68
N ASP A 185 9.18 28.46 23.90
CA ASP A 185 9.39 29.54 22.96
C ASP A 185 10.07 29.06 21.68
N PHE A 186 11.03 28.12 21.80
CA PHE A 186 11.64 27.47 20.65
C PHE A 186 10.61 26.74 19.78
N TYR A 187 9.76 25.90 20.36
CA TYR A 187 8.73 25.21 19.60
C TYR A 187 7.68 26.14 18.99
N ALA A 188 7.28 27.18 19.70
CA ALA A 188 6.38 28.21 19.17
C ALA A 188 7.00 28.94 17.97
N MET A 189 8.30 29.27 18.06
CA MET A 189 9.04 29.89 16.96
C MET A 189 9.12 28.95 15.73
N VAL A 190 9.46 27.68 15.92
CA VAL A 190 9.55 26.70 14.84
C VAL A 190 8.20 26.53 14.16
N GLN A 191 7.13 26.38 14.93
CA GLN A 191 5.78 26.26 14.40
C GLN A 191 5.36 27.48 13.58
N ASN A 192 5.67 28.70 14.05
CA ASN A 192 5.40 29.93 13.32
C ASN A 192 6.21 30.00 12.01
N LYS A 193 7.46 29.52 11.99
CA LYS A 193 8.26 29.45 10.75
C LYS A 193 7.64 28.53 9.71
N PHE A 194 7.10 27.37 10.11
CA PHE A 194 6.38 26.48 9.19
C PHE A 194 5.11 27.14 8.63
N HIS A 195 4.31 27.77 9.48
CA HIS A 195 3.13 28.50 9.02
C HIS A 195 3.51 29.60 8.04
N TYR A 196 4.52 30.40 8.38
CA TYR A 196 4.97 31.50 7.55
C TYR A 196 5.50 31.06 6.19
N ALA A 197 6.26 29.96 6.15
CA ALA A 197 6.80 29.40 4.90
C ALA A 197 5.71 28.99 3.90
N ILE A 198 4.53 28.62 4.38
CA ILE A 198 3.44 28.10 3.54
C ILE A 198 2.39 29.17 3.24
N THR A 199 2.09 30.01 4.23
CA THR A 199 0.97 30.95 4.14
C THR A 199 1.41 32.42 4.03
N GLY A 200 2.68 32.71 4.32
CA GLY A 200 3.17 34.07 4.50
C GLY A 200 2.70 34.75 5.81
N GLN A 201 2.10 33.97 6.72
CA GLN A 201 1.53 34.45 7.98
C GLN A 201 1.97 33.58 9.15
N THR A 202 2.15 34.16 10.31
CA THR A 202 2.34 33.43 11.57
C THR A 202 1.02 32.78 12.04
N GLY A 203 1.10 31.83 12.97
CA GLY A 203 -0.09 31.21 13.50
C GLY A 203 -1.12 32.20 14.09
N ALA A 204 -0.65 33.22 14.79
CA ALA A 204 -1.50 34.29 15.34
C ALA A 204 -2.18 35.11 14.24
N GLU A 205 -1.45 35.48 13.19
CA GLU A 205 -2.00 36.22 12.05
C GLU A 205 -3.02 35.40 11.28
N ILE A 206 -2.80 34.08 11.10
CA ILE A 206 -3.77 33.20 10.47
C ILE A 206 -5.08 33.20 11.26
N VAL A 207 -5.01 33.02 12.57
CA VAL A 207 -6.21 33.04 13.43
C VAL A 207 -6.90 34.41 13.34
N TYR A 208 -6.14 35.52 13.45
CA TYR A 208 -6.68 36.88 13.40
C TYR A 208 -7.41 37.20 12.09
N THR A 209 -6.85 36.74 10.97
CA THR A 209 -7.41 37.04 9.63
C THR A 209 -8.56 36.15 9.21
N HIS A 210 -8.64 34.92 9.74
CA HIS A 210 -9.63 33.94 9.30
C HIS A 210 -10.75 33.68 10.31
N ALA A 211 -10.52 33.92 11.61
CA ALA A 211 -11.55 33.75 12.63
C ALA A 211 -12.64 34.82 12.47
N ASP A 212 -13.85 34.35 12.21
CA ASP A 212 -15.01 35.23 11.98
C ASP A 212 -16.25 34.62 12.60
N HIS A 213 -16.77 35.27 13.64
CA HIS A 213 -17.94 34.79 14.37
C HIS A 213 -19.24 34.80 13.54
N THR A 214 -19.26 35.51 12.42
CA THR A 214 -20.41 35.56 11.50
C THR A 214 -20.43 34.42 10.51
N LYS A 215 -19.28 33.74 10.33
CA LYS A 215 -19.15 32.60 9.42
C LYS A 215 -19.56 31.29 10.09
N GLN A 216 -20.00 30.35 9.26
CA GLN A 216 -20.26 28.99 9.71
C GLN A 216 -18.98 28.40 10.32
N HIS A 217 -19.13 27.76 11.49
CA HIS A 217 -17.99 27.20 12.24
C HIS A 217 -16.89 28.20 12.57
N MET A 218 -17.21 29.49 12.69
CA MET A 218 -16.27 30.57 12.98
C MET A 218 -15.13 30.69 11.93
N GLY A 219 -15.34 30.26 10.69
CA GLY A 219 -14.34 30.24 9.63
C GLY A 219 -13.37 29.06 9.65
N LEU A 220 -13.52 28.11 10.59
CA LEU A 220 -12.70 26.91 10.65
C LEU A 220 -13.00 25.97 9.48
N MET A 221 -11.96 25.40 8.89
CA MET A 221 -12.05 24.33 7.88
C MET A 221 -12.10 22.95 8.53
N THR A 222 -11.48 22.78 9.70
CA THR A 222 -11.51 21.53 10.49
C THR A 222 -11.47 21.82 11.99
N TRP A 223 -11.92 20.89 12.83
CA TRP A 223 -11.85 20.92 14.29
C TRP A 223 -11.96 19.51 14.85
N LYS A 224 -11.70 19.32 16.14
CA LYS A 224 -11.62 18.00 16.78
C LYS A 224 -12.82 17.10 16.52
N ASN A 225 -14.03 17.67 16.49
CA ASN A 225 -15.29 16.93 16.31
C ASN A 225 -15.96 17.23 14.96
N ALA A 226 -15.21 17.64 13.94
CA ALA A 226 -15.74 17.88 12.59
C ALA A 226 -16.31 16.59 11.97
N PRO A 227 -17.27 16.68 11.05
CA PRO A 227 -17.98 17.89 10.60
C PRO A 227 -19.20 18.27 11.48
N ASN A 228 -19.73 17.37 12.29
CA ASN A 228 -21.03 17.52 12.94
C ASN A 228 -20.94 17.97 14.42
N GLY A 229 -19.75 17.99 14.99
CA GLY A 229 -19.55 18.34 16.39
C GLY A 229 -19.40 19.84 16.63
N ARG A 230 -19.62 20.27 17.89
CA ARG A 230 -19.47 21.68 18.28
C ARG A 230 -18.01 22.12 18.23
N VAL A 231 -17.75 23.32 17.69
CA VAL A 231 -16.46 24.00 17.78
C VAL A 231 -16.18 24.44 19.23
N LEU A 232 -15.01 24.10 19.75
CA LEU A 232 -14.56 24.48 21.07
C LEU A 232 -13.62 25.69 21.01
N LYS A 233 -13.47 26.42 22.12
CA LYS A 233 -12.51 27.53 22.20
C LYS A 233 -11.07 27.08 21.89
N SER A 234 -10.71 25.88 22.30
CA SER A 234 -9.42 25.26 21.98
C SER A 234 -9.21 25.03 20.46
N ASP A 235 -10.29 24.74 19.73
CA ASP A 235 -10.19 24.55 18.28
C ASP A 235 -9.97 25.87 17.56
N ALA A 236 -10.63 26.95 18.02
CA ALA A 236 -10.55 28.28 17.45
C ALA A 236 -9.16 28.95 17.63
N SER A 237 -8.38 28.50 18.60
CA SER A 237 -7.00 28.99 18.82
C SER A 237 -5.93 28.28 17.99
N VAL A 238 -6.28 27.23 17.26
CA VAL A 238 -5.33 26.44 16.45
C VAL A 238 -5.32 26.93 15.01
N ALA A 239 -4.23 27.58 14.60
CA ALA A 239 -4.07 28.16 13.25
C ALA A 239 -4.29 27.13 12.13
N LYS A 240 -3.82 25.90 12.29
CA LYS A 240 -3.99 24.80 11.32
C LYS A 240 -5.46 24.55 10.96
N ASN A 241 -6.37 24.76 11.89
CA ASN A 241 -7.80 24.54 11.69
C ASN A 241 -8.46 25.49 10.68
N TYR A 242 -7.81 26.60 10.36
CA TYR A 242 -8.27 27.57 9.36
C TYR A 242 -7.67 27.35 7.97
N LEU A 243 -6.70 26.45 7.84
CA LEU A 243 -6.00 26.21 6.58
C LEU A 243 -6.82 25.32 5.65
N PRO A 244 -6.90 25.62 4.34
CA PRO A 244 -7.48 24.72 3.35
C PRO A 244 -6.61 23.48 3.17
N GLU A 245 -7.23 22.39 2.73
CA GLU A 245 -6.60 21.06 2.55
C GLU A 245 -5.28 21.12 1.75
N LYS A 246 -5.21 21.99 0.73
CA LYS A 246 -4.00 22.19 -0.07
C LYS A 246 -2.82 22.68 0.77
N GLN A 247 -3.06 23.65 1.67
CA GLN A 247 -2.02 24.20 2.55
C GLN A 247 -1.67 23.22 3.67
N ILE A 248 -2.64 22.46 4.18
CA ILE A 248 -2.38 21.38 5.14
C ILE A 248 -1.45 20.34 4.50
N LYS A 249 -1.75 19.89 3.27
CA LYS A 249 -0.86 18.97 2.53
C LYS A 249 0.54 19.57 2.25
N GLN A 250 0.64 20.87 2.07
CA GLN A 250 1.95 21.53 1.95
C GLN A 250 2.70 21.53 3.28
N LEU A 251 2.02 21.82 4.40
CA LEU A 251 2.57 21.76 5.75
C LEU A 251 3.11 20.35 6.09
N GLU A 252 2.42 19.31 5.62
CA GLU A 252 2.83 17.93 5.79
C GLU A 252 3.99 17.50 4.88
N ARG A 253 4.33 18.30 3.86
CA ARG A 253 5.42 18.03 2.90
C ARG A 253 6.69 18.83 3.16
N THR A 254 6.63 19.84 4.01
CA THR A 254 7.76 20.68 4.40
C THR A 254 8.55 20.07 5.54
#